data_b8b632031dac66fac60856803d0ff8fc
#
_entry.id   b8b632031dac66fac60856803d0ff8fc
#
_cell.length_a   1.000
_cell.length_b   1.000
_cell.length_c   1.000
_cell.angle_alpha   90.00
_cell.angle_beta   90.00
_cell.angle_gamma   90.00
#
_symmetry.space_group_name_H-M   'P 1'
#
loop_
_entity.id
_entity.type
_entity.pdbx_description
1 polymer ?
#
loop_
_entity_poly.entity_id
_entity_poly.type
_entity_poly.pdbx_seq_one_letter_code
_entity_poly.pdbx_strand_id
1 'polypeptide(L)'
;MRDTDVATSGTSLAGKHILLGISGGIAAVDSVRIARELRRHGATLTVCMTNSAQNIITPLALSWATQGEIITDWDGDMSQLSRFDAVLVCPATRNILACHLHGIISSPLLMALSAARGNNSPIIFAPSMHSDLAEDSITSEITDSLLAQGAHIIWGVEEEGKRKTVEHTQVVAETAHVINSSNERRKSVVITLGATQSPVDDVRYIQNTSS
;
A
#
# COMPACT_ATOMS: atom_id res chain seq x y z
N MET A 1 9.29 -24.58 10.09
CA MET A 1 8.62 -23.37 9.58
C MET A 1 7.14 -23.68 9.48
N ARG A 2 6.26 -22.92 10.15
CA ARG A 2 4.81 -23.12 10.02
C ARG A 2 4.36 -22.54 8.67
N ASP A 3 3.23 -23.02 8.13
CA ASP A 3 2.70 -22.51 6.84
C ASP A 3 2.42 -21.00 6.86
N THR A 4 2.13 -20.46 8.05
CA THR A 4 1.88 -19.03 8.26
C THR A 4 3.16 -18.20 8.36
N ASP A 5 4.33 -18.82 8.58
CA ASP A 5 5.60 -18.11 8.69
C ASP A 5 6.02 -17.51 7.33
N VAL A 6 6.79 -16.44 7.38
CA VAL A 6 7.40 -15.81 6.22
C VAL A 6 8.92 -15.75 6.40
N ALA A 7 9.65 -15.97 5.32
CA ALA A 7 11.09 -15.72 5.31
C ALA A 7 11.32 -14.19 5.33
N THR A 8 12.28 -13.73 6.10
CA THR A 8 12.66 -12.31 6.14
C THR A 8 13.36 -11.93 4.84
N SER A 9 12.85 -10.93 4.14
CA SER A 9 13.46 -10.35 2.93
C SER A 9 14.15 -9.02 3.23
N GLY A 10 13.78 -8.36 4.33
CA GLY A 10 14.34 -7.08 4.75
C GLY A 10 13.85 -6.67 6.14
N THR A 11 14.36 -5.53 6.61
CA THR A 11 14.01 -4.97 7.92
C THR A 11 13.47 -3.55 7.82
N SER A 12 13.07 -3.12 6.62
CA SER A 12 12.65 -1.74 6.35
C SER A 12 11.39 -1.31 7.12
N LEU A 13 10.59 -2.28 7.55
CA LEU A 13 9.37 -2.09 8.35
C LEU A 13 9.46 -2.75 9.74
N ALA A 14 10.67 -3.10 10.19
CA ALA A 14 10.84 -3.77 11.49
C ALA A 14 10.29 -2.90 12.62
N GLY A 15 9.45 -3.51 13.47
CA GLY A 15 8.79 -2.84 14.60
C GLY A 15 7.69 -1.86 14.21
N LYS A 16 7.28 -1.81 12.94
CA LYS A 16 6.17 -0.98 12.47
C LYS A 16 4.85 -1.74 12.51
N HIS A 17 3.82 -1.09 13.04
CA HIS A 17 2.45 -1.60 13.06
C HIS A 17 1.62 -0.85 12.03
N ILE A 18 1.14 -1.55 11.01
CA ILE A 18 0.43 -0.98 9.86
C ILE A 18 -1.01 -1.50 9.86
N LEU A 19 -1.97 -0.60 9.70
CA LEU A 19 -3.34 -0.97 9.35
C LEU A 19 -3.41 -1.17 7.83
N LEU A 20 -3.69 -2.41 7.41
CA LEU A 20 -3.95 -2.75 6.01
C LEU A 20 -5.46 -2.70 5.74
N GLY A 21 -5.91 -1.63 5.09
CA GLY A 21 -7.28 -1.46 4.63
C GLY A 21 -7.52 -2.17 3.30
N ILE A 22 -8.60 -2.93 3.20
CA ILE A 22 -8.96 -3.66 1.98
C ILE A 22 -10.36 -3.27 1.55
N SER A 23 -10.47 -2.66 0.38
CA SER A 23 -11.76 -2.27 -0.18
C SER A 23 -12.22 -3.22 -1.30
N GLY A 24 -13.49 -3.16 -1.66
CA GLY A 24 -14.17 -4.12 -2.53
C GLY A 24 -13.87 -3.95 -4.02
N GLY A 25 -12.62 -4.01 -4.41
CA GLY A 25 -12.18 -4.16 -5.79
C GLY A 25 -11.67 -5.57 -6.05
N ILE A 26 -11.74 -6.07 -7.30
CA ILE A 26 -11.27 -7.42 -7.64
C ILE A 26 -9.80 -7.65 -7.26
N ALA A 27 -9.00 -6.61 -7.26
CA ALA A 27 -7.62 -6.64 -6.81
C ALA A 27 -7.44 -7.01 -5.32
N ALA A 28 -8.52 -7.10 -4.54
CA ALA A 28 -8.46 -7.61 -3.17
C ALA A 28 -7.94 -9.06 -3.09
N VAL A 29 -7.99 -9.83 -4.17
CA VAL A 29 -7.39 -11.18 -4.25
C VAL A 29 -5.87 -11.16 -4.01
N ASP A 30 -5.19 -10.05 -4.31
CA ASP A 30 -3.74 -9.91 -4.12
C ASP A 30 -3.35 -9.51 -2.69
N SER A 31 -4.32 -9.18 -1.84
CA SER A 31 -4.06 -8.70 -0.48
C SER A 31 -3.29 -9.70 0.38
N VAL A 32 -3.43 -11.01 0.13
CA VAL A 32 -2.64 -12.06 0.81
C VAL A 32 -1.16 -11.91 0.50
N ARG A 33 -0.82 -11.65 -0.76
CA ARG A 33 0.58 -11.47 -1.19
C ARG A 33 1.16 -10.21 -0.57
N ILE A 34 0.40 -9.11 -0.61
CA ILE A 34 0.80 -7.81 -0.04
C ILE A 34 1.04 -7.95 1.47
N ALA A 35 0.10 -8.56 2.20
CA ALA A 35 0.23 -8.79 3.64
C ALA A 35 1.48 -9.61 3.99
N ARG A 36 1.73 -10.69 3.25
CA ARG A 36 2.92 -11.52 3.47
C ARG A 36 4.21 -10.78 3.14
N GLU A 37 4.22 -9.95 2.10
CA GLU A 37 5.40 -9.15 1.74
C GLU A 37 5.71 -8.07 2.78
N LEU A 38 4.70 -7.35 3.29
CA LEU A 38 4.87 -6.42 4.41
C LEU A 38 5.50 -7.12 5.63
N ARG A 39 5.04 -8.34 5.96
CA ARG A 39 5.60 -9.14 7.05
C ARG A 39 7.03 -9.61 6.78
N ARG A 40 7.39 -9.92 5.52
CA ARG A 40 8.78 -10.25 5.16
C ARG A 40 9.73 -9.10 5.42
N HIS A 41 9.23 -7.88 5.42
CA HIS A 41 9.98 -6.67 5.76
C HIS A 41 9.88 -6.26 7.23
N GLY A 42 9.26 -7.09 8.07
CA GLY A 42 9.23 -6.94 9.53
C GLY A 42 8.03 -6.19 10.09
N ALA A 43 7.02 -5.86 9.28
CA ALA A 43 5.80 -5.22 9.76
C ALA A 43 4.92 -6.18 10.58
N THR A 44 4.23 -5.64 11.58
CA THR A 44 3.03 -6.23 12.18
C THR A 44 1.80 -5.60 11.54
N LEU A 45 0.73 -6.38 11.35
CA LEU A 45 -0.44 -5.94 10.61
C LEU A 45 -1.72 -6.13 11.41
N THR A 46 -2.57 -5.12 11.41
CA THR A 46 -4.02 -5.23 11.64
C THR A 46 -4.69 -5.03 10.28
N VAL A 47 -5.69 -5.81 9.96
CA VAL A 47 -6.44 -5.68 8.70
C VAL A 47 -7.82 -5.11 8.97
N CYS A 48 -8.26 -4.17 8.14
CA CYS A 48 -9.64 -3.68 8.17
C CYS A 48 -10.27 -3.85 6.78
N MET A 49 -11.31 -4.68 6.72
CA MET A 49 -12.00 -5.02 5.47
C MET A 49 -13.33 -4.31 5.36
N THR A 50 -13.62 -3.77 4.18
CA THR A 50 -14.99 -3.34 3.89
C THR A 50 -15.89 -4.57 3.65
N ASN A 51 -17.22 -4.42 3.84
CA ASN A 51 -18.17 -5.50 3.56
C ASN A 51 -18.08 -6.00 2.11
N SER A 52 -17.82 -5.09 1.16
CA SER A 52 -17.63 -5.46 -0.25
C SER A 52 -16.35 -6.27 -0.48
N ALA A 53 -15.29 -6.03 0.28
CA ALA A 53 -14.04 -6.80 0.18
C ALA A 53 -14.24 -8.26 0.64
N GLN A 54 -15.07 -8.47 1.66
CA GLN A 54 -15.37 -9.81 2.19
C GLN A 54 -16.09 -10.72 1.17
N ASN A 55 -16.72 -10.15 0.14
CA ASN A 55 -17.31 -10.91 -0.96
C ASN A 55 -16.28 -11.39 -1.98
N ILE A 56 -15.05 -10.86 -1.92
CA ILE A 56 -13.97 -11.17 -2.88
C ILE A 56 -12.92 -12.07 -2.23
N ILE A 57 -12.52 -11.73 -1.01
CA ILE A 57 -11.54 -12.47 -0.23
C ILE A 57 -12.03 -12.65 1.20
N THR A 58 -11.82 -13.84 1.76
CA THR A 58 -12.32 -14.13 3.10
C THR A 58 -11.43 -13.54 4.20
N PRO A 59 -12.01 -13.14 5.35
CA PRO A 59 -11.24 -12.76 6.53
C PRO A 59 -10.26 -13.87 6.98
N LEU A 60 -10.63 -15.14 6.79
CA LEU A 60 -9.78 -16.29 7.11
C LEU A 60 -8.48 -16.28 6.33
N ALA A 61 -8.52 -15.97 5.00
CA ALA A 61 -7.33 -15.91 4.17
C ALA A 61 -6.34 -14.83 4.66
N LEU A 62 -6.88 -13.70 5.10
CA LEU A 62 -6.09 -12.59 5.63
C LEU A 62 -5.58 -12.86 7.04
N SER A 63 -6.36 -13.49 7.90
CA SER A 63 -5.91 -13.95 9.22
C SER A 63 -4.70 -14.89 9.07
N TRP A 64 -4.78 -15.84 8.13
CA TRP A 64 -3.65 -16.72 7.81
C TRP A 64 -2.42 -15.94 7.32
N ALA A 65 -2.63 -14.94 6.46
CA ALA A 65 -1.54 -14.17 5.86
C ALA A 65 -0.84 -13.24 6.85
N THR A 66 -1.60 -12.63 7.77
CA THR A 66 -1.11 -11.58 8.68
C THR A 66 -0.71 -12.11 10.04
N GLN A 67 -1.37 -13.15 10.54
CA GLN A 67 -1.33 -13.58 11.95
C GLN A 67 -1.72 -12.45 12.92
N GLY A 68 -2.45 -11.46 12.43
CA GLY A 68 -2.90 -10.30 13.18
C GLY A 68 -4.42 -10.23 13.29
N GLU A 69 -4.87 -9.16 13.87
CA GLU A 69 -6.30 -8.86 14.04
C GLU A 69 -6.96 -8.53 12.70
N ILE A 70 -8.20 -8.99 12.52
CA ILE A 70 -9.02 -8.73 11.34
C ILE A 70 -10.31 -8.05 11.75
N ILE A 71 -10.46 -6.78 11.38
CA ILE A 71 -11.64 -5.96 11.62
C ILE A 71 -12.55 -6.06 10.39
N THR A 72 -13.72 -6.61 10.55
CA THR A 72 -14.70 -6.82 9.47
C THR A 72 -15.97 -6.00 9.64
N ASP A 73 -16.26 -5.55 10.85
CA ASP A 73 -17.43 -4.76 11.21
C ASP A 73 -17.11 -3.93 12.46
N TRP A 74 -18.07 -3.13 12.89
CA TRP A 74 -17.99 -2.37 14.14
C TRP A 74 -17.93 -3.33 15.33
N ASP A 75 -17.00 -3.10 16.22
CA ASP A 75 -16.87 -3.82 17.48
C ASP A 75 -16.86 -2.89 18.69
N GLY A 76 -17.07 -3.44 19.88
CA GLY A 76 -17.10 -2.67 21.11
C GLY A 76 -15.74 -2.15 21.58
N ASP A 77 -14.66 -2.77 21.10
CA ASP A 77 -13.28 -2.42 21.49
C ASP A 77 -12.71 -1.27 20.63
N MET A 78 -13.40 -0.94 19.53
CA MET A 78 -13.02 0.15 18.61
C MET A 78 -11.57 0.02 18.14
N SER A 79 -11.11 -1.19 17.85
CA SER A 79 -9.73 -1.51 17.45
C SER A 79 -9.23 -0.67 16.25
N GLN A 80 -10.15 -0.25 15.35
CA GLN A 80 -9.84 0.63 14.23
C GLN A 80 -9.36 2.03 14.64
N LEU A 81 -9.54 2.44 15.89
CA LEU A 81 -9.04 3.71 16.44
C LEU A 81 -7.66 3.57 17.08
N SER A 82 -7.09 2.38 17.12
CA SER A 82 -5.73 2.16 17.60
C SER A 82 -4.74 3.00 16.79
N ARG A 83 -3.63 3.34 17.43
CA ARG A 83 -2.59 4.12 16.74
C ARG A 83 -1.72 3.19 15.91
N PHE A 84 -1.65 3.47 14.62
CA PHE A 84 -0.81 2.77 13.66
C PHE A 84 0.33 3.66 13.17
N ASP A 85 1.47 3.07 12.81
CA ASP A 85 2.58 3.80 12.18
C ASP A 85 2.22 4.28 10.77
N ALA A 86 1.28 3.62 10.10
CA ALA A 86 0.66 4.05 8.86
C ALA A 86 -0.66 3.30 8.62
N VAL A 87 -1.52 3.90 7.79
CA VAL A 87 -2.70 3.23 7.21
C VAL A 87 -2.46 3.07 5.71
N LEU A 88 -2.35 1.83 5.26
CA LEU A 88 -2.22 1.47 3.85
C LEU A 88 -3.54 0.88 3.36
N VAL A 89 -4.19 1.51 2.39
CA VAL A 89 -5.39 0.96 1.74
C VAL A 89 -5.01 0.37 0.38
N CYS A 90 -5.00 -0.94 0.29
CA CYS A 90 -4.62 -1.68 -0.90
C CYS A 90 -5.44 -2.98 -1.04
N PRO A 91 -6.34 -3.05 -2.06
CA PRO A 91 -6.64 -2.02 -3.03
C PRO A 91 -7.51 -0.89 -2.46
N ALA A 92 -7.38 0.31 -3.01
CA ALA A 92 -8.26 1.43 -2.74
C ALA A 92 -9.24 1.63 -3.90
N THR A 93 -10.54 1.48 -3.65
CA THR A 93 -11.57 1.84 -4.63
C THR A 93 -11.79 3.35 -4.64
N ARG A 94 -12.24 3.90 -5.78
CA ARG A 94 -12.63 5.31 -5.88
C ARG A 94 -13.60 5.74 -4.78
N ASN A 95 -14.53 4.86 -4.39
CA ASN A 95 -15.48 5.15 -3.32
C ASN A 95 -14.78 5.42 -1.97
N ILE A 96 -13.78 4.62 -1.60
CA ILE A 96 -13.00 4.84 -0.36
C ILE A 96 -12.25 6.17 -0.42
N LEU A 97 -11.63 6.50 -1.56
CA LEU A 97 -10.94 7.78 -1.74
C LEU A 97 -11.90 8.96 -1.55
N ALA A 98 -13.03 8.93 -2.25
CA ALA A 98 -14.05 9.98 -2.16
C ALA A 98 -14.64 10.11 -0.75
N CYS A 99 -15.03 9.01 -0.13
CA CYS A 99 -15.57 9.03 1.24
C CYS A 99 -14.56 9.58 2.24
N HIS A 100 -13.30 9.17 2.14
CA HIS A 100 -12.24 9.69 3.04
C HIS A 100 -12.01 11.18 2.81
N LEU A 101 -11.93 11.65 1.56
CA LEU A 101 -11.76 13.07 1.22
C LEU A 101 -12.85 13.93 1.88
N HIS A 102 -14.10 13.46 1.79
CA HIS A 102 -15.26 14.19 2.31
C HIS A 102 -15.59 13.90 3.77
N GLY A 103 -14.77 13.13 4.50
CA GLY A 103 -14.97 12.84 5.91
C GLY A 103 -16.17 11.94 6.21
N ILE A 104 -16.63 11.15 5.23
CA ILE A 104 -17.74 10.21 5.41
C ILE A 104 -17.24 8.99 6.18
N ILE A 105 -17.87 8.67 7.32
CA ILE A 105 -17.51 7.56 8.21
C ILE A 105 -18.61 6.51 8.16
N SER A 106 -18.66 5.73 7.08
CA SER A 106 -19.69 4.70 6.89
C SER A 106 -19.17 3.26 7.12
N SER A 107 -17.92 3.11 7.53
CA SER A 107 -17.31 1.82 7.85
C SER A 107 -16.15 1.97 8.84
N PRO A 108 -15.75 0.89 9.54
CA PRO A 108 -14.57 0.92 10.41
C PRO A 108 -13.31 1.40 9.70
N LEU A 109 -13.10 1.03 8.43
CA LEU A 109 -11.95 1.48 7.65
C LEU A 109 -11.95 3.01 7.46
N LEU A 110 -13.09 3.61 7.15
CA LEU A 110 -13.20 5.06 7.00
C LEU A 110 -13.03 5.80 8.33
N MET A 111 -13.45 5.19 9.44
CA MET A 111 -13.16 5.72 10.78
C MET A 111 -11.67 5.67 11.08
N ALA A 112 -11.00 4.56 10.80
CA ALA A 112 -9.54 4.42 10.97
C ALA A 112 -8.77 5.46 10.16
N LEU A 113 -9.18 5.69 8.91
CA LEU A 113 -8.60 6.72 8.04
C LEU A 113 -8.79 8.14 8.60
N SER A 114 -9.97 8.43 9.14
CA SER A 114 -10.24 9.72 9.80
C SER A 114 -9.40 9.90 11.07
N ALA A 115 -9.26 8.85 11.88
CA ALA A 115 -8.41 8.86 13.06
C ALA A 115 -6.93 9.05 12.70
N ALA A 116 -6.45 8.36 11.66
CA ALA A 116 -5.08 8.51 11.15
C ALA A 116 -4.80 9.95 10.70
N ARG A 117 -5.71 10.58 9.97
CA ARG A 117 -5.61 11.99 9.59
C ARG A 117 -5.55 12.90 10.83
N GLY A 118 -6.39 12.64 11.82
CA GLY A 118 -6.45 13.44 13.04
C GLY A 118 -5.20 13.36 13.92
N ASN A 119 -4.49 12.21 13.88
CA ASN A 119 -3.27 11.99 14.65
C ASN A 119 -1.97 12.13 13.81
N ASN A 120 -2.09 12.59 12.56
CA ASN A 120 -0.99 12.74 11.59
C ASN A 120 -0.22 11.44 11.27
N SER A 121 -0.86 10.28 11.37
CA SER A 121 -0.30 9.05 10.84
C SER A 121 -0.32 9.06 9.31
N PRO A 122 0.75 8.60 8.64
CA PRO A 122 0.77 8.51 7.18
C PRO A 122 -0.39 7.68 6.63
N ILE A 123 -1.05 8.20 5.60
CA ILE A 123 -2.11 7.53 4.87
C ILE A 123 -1.65 7.27 3.45
N ILE A 124 -1.70 6.01 3.03
CA ILE A 124 -1.22 5.55 1.74
C ILE A 124 -2.36 4.83 1.03
N PHE A 125 -2.64 5.23 -0.20
CA PHE A 125 -3.62 4.57 -1.04
C PHE A 125 -2.95 3.94 -2.25
N ALA A 126 -3.29 2.69 -2.55
CA ALA A 126 -2.96 2.02 -3.80
C ALA A 126 -4.26 1.79 -4.60
N PRO A 127 -4.67 2.77 -5.43
CA PRO A 127 -5.91 2.67 -6.18
C PRO A 127 -5.87 1.53 -7.21
N SER A 128 -7.00 0.86 -7.39
CA SER A 128 -7.23 -0.14 -8.43
C SER A 128 -8.63 0.02 -8.97
N MET A 129 -8.74 0.37 -10.24
CA MET A 129 -10.00 0.64 -10.92
C MET A 129 -9.87 0.53 -12.43
N HIS A 130 -11.00 0.44 -13.13
CA HIS A 130 -11.03 0.50 -14.60
C HIS A 130 -10.49 1.84 -15.10
N SER A 131 -9.87 1.86 -16.29
CA SER A 131 -9.31 3.07 -16.89
C SER A 131 -10.32 4.20 -16.98
N ASP A 132 -11.55 3.93 -17.43
CA ASP A 132 -12.60 4.95 -17.54
C ASP A 132 -12.88 5.66 -16.21
N LEU A 133 -12.76 4.94 -15.08
CA LEU A 133 -12.90 5.54 -13.75
C LEU A 133 -11.63 6.28 -13.32
N ALA A 134 -10.46 5.80 -13.75
CA ALA A 134 -9.20 6.43 -13.42
C ALA A 134 -9.00 7.74 -14.20
N GLU A 135 -9.49 7.79 -15.45
CA GLU A 135 -9.42 8.96 -16.34
C GLU A 135 -10.56 9.97 -16.12
N ASP A 136 -11.58 9.61 -15.35
CA ASP A 136 -12.63 10.55 -14.96
C ASP A 136 -12.02 11.73 -14.20
N SER A 137 -12.35 12.95 -14.63
CA SER A 137 -11.85 14.21 -14.02
C SER A 137 -12.10 14.27 -12.52
N ILE A 138 -13.23 13.74 -12.06
CA ILE A 138 -13.56 13.66 -10.63
C ILE A 138 -12.56 12.78 -9.86
N THR A 139 -12.04 11.71 -10.49
CA THR A 139 -11.00 10.89 -9.86
C THR A 139 -9.70 11.68 -9.70
N SER A 140 -9.31 12.46 -10.71
CA SER A 140 -8.16 13.35 -10.62
C SER A 140 -8.34 14.39 -9.52
N GLU A 141 -9.49 15.06 -9.47
CA GLU A 141 -9.79 16.03 -8.42
C GLU A 141 -9.71 15.44 -7.01
N ILE A 142 -10.23 14.21 -6.82
CA ILE A 142 -10.17 13.49 -5.54
C ILE A 142 -8.72 13.18 -5.18
N THR A 143 -7.94 12.64 -6.13
CA THR A 143 -6.54 12.24 -5.85
C THR A 143 -5.66 13.46 -5.60
N ASP A 144 -5.80 14.54 -6.37
CA ASP A 144 -5.05 15.78 -6.18
C ASP A 144 -5.36 16.43 -4.83
N SER A 145 -6.64 16.42 -4.44
CA SER A 145 -7.07 16.91 -3.13
C SER A 145 -6.50 16.08 -1.98
N LEU A 146 -6.45 14.76 -2.12
CA LEU A 146 -5.86 13.86 -1.12
C LEU A 146 -4.35 14.07 -1.00
N LEU A 147 -3.65 14.22 -2.13
CA LEU A 147 -2.21 14.55 -2.17
C LEU A 147 -1.95 15.89 -1.48
N ALA A 148 -2.76 16.92 -1.76
CA ALA A 148 -2.65 18.23 -1.11
C ALA A 148 -2.89 18.16 0.41
N GLN A 149 -3.66 17.19 0.89
CA GLN A 149 -3.88 16.92 2.32
C GLN A 149 -2.78 16.05 2.95
N GLY A 150 -1.74 15.67 2.18
CA GLY A 150 -0.60 14.89 2.68
C GLY A 150 -0.79 13.37 2.61
N ALA A 151 -1.82 12.87 1.93
CA ALA A 151 -1.91 11.46 1.63
C ALA A 151 -0.90 11.06 0.54
N HIS A 152 -0.51 9.79 0.51
CA HIS A 152 0.34 9.23 -0.53
C HIS A 152 -0.48 8.33 -1.44
N ILE A 153 -0.28 8.44 -2.75
CA ILE A 153 -1.02 7.63 -3.74
C ILE A 153 -0.01 6.89 -4.62
N ILE A 154 -0.14 5.58 -4.62
CA ILE A 154 0.71 4.67 -5.39
C ILE A 154 -0.12 4.14 -6.56
N TRP A 155 0.15 4.62 -7.76
CA TRP A 155 -0.52 4.13 -8.96
C TRP A 155 0.22 2.94 -9.58
N GLY A 156 -0.54 1.91 -9.94
CA GLY A 156 -0.04 0.81 -10.75
C GLY A 156 0.13 1.19 -12.22
N VAL A 157 0.82 0.34 -12.96
CA VAL A 157 1.00 0.48 -14.40
C VAL A 157 -0.33 0.25 -15.10
N GLU A 158 -0.58 0.99 -16.17
CA GLU A 158 -1.75 0.76 -17.03
C GLU A 158 -1.45 -0.38 -18.01
N GLU A 159 -2.27 -1.40 -17.97
CA GLU A 159 -2.21 -2.53 -18.91
C GLU A 159 -3.62 -2.97 -19.30
N GLU A 160 -3.85 -3.24 -20.58
CA GLU A 160 -5.12 -3.73 -21.12
C GLU A 160 -6.33 -2.83 -20.78
N GLY A 161 -6.15 -1.49 -20.75
CA GLY A 161 -7.21 -0.56 -20.42
C GLY A 161 -7.65 -0.62 -18.95
N LYS A 162 -6.78 -1.11 -18.07
CA LYS A 162 -6.99 -1.14 -16.62
C LYS A 162 -5.74 -0.65 -15.91
N ARG A 163 -5.91 0.20 -14.92
CA ARG A 163 -4.84 0.46 -13.96
C ARG A 163 -4.78 -0.73 -13.01
N LYS A 164 -3.81 -1.60 -13.25
CA LYS A 164 -3.56 -2.79 -12.43
C LYS A 164 -3.19 -2.38 -11.01
N THR A 165 -3.41 -3.29 -10.09
CA THR A 165 -2.86 -3.18 -8.73
C THR A 165 -1.34 -3.06 -8.83
N VAL A 166 -0.79 -2.18 -8.03
CA VAL A 166 0.66 -2.01 -7.90
C VAL A 166 1.29 -3.34 -7.50
N GLU A 167 2.43 -3.65 -8.07
CA GLU A 167 3.19 -4.85 -7.71
C GLU A 167 3.47 -4.86 -6.20
N HIS A 168 3.29 -6.01 -5.55
CA HIS A 168 3.37 -6.09 -4.08
C HIS A 168 4.72 -5.62 -3.51
N THR A 169 5.82 -5.85 -4.24
CA THR A 169 7.15 -5.35 -3.86
C THR A 169 7.25 -3.83 -3.90
N GLN A 170 6.63 -3.20 -4.91
CA GLN A 170 6.56 -1.75 -5.01
C GLN A 170 5.69 -1.14 -3.91
N VAL A 171 4.53 -1.75 -3.60
CA VAL A 171 3.68 -1.30 -2.48
C VAL A 171 4.47 -1.26 -1.18
N VAL A 172 5.26 -2.32 -0.91
CA VAL A 172 6.08 -2.38 0.31
C VAL A 172 7.20 -1.35 0.30
N ALA A 173 7.88 -1.17 -0.83
CA ALA A 173 8.96 -0.19 -0.96
C ALA A 173 8.45 1.25 -0.72
N GLU A 174 7.34 1.62 -1.34
CA GLU A 174 6.72 2.93 -1.17
C GLU A 174 6.20 3.13 0.27
N THR A 175 5.56 2.10 0.84
CA THR A 175 5.09 2.14 2.24
C THR A 175 6.27 2.34 3.20
N ALA A 176 7.37 1.61 3.01
CA ALA A 176 8.57 1.76 3.82
C ALA A 176 9.20 3.15 3.62
N HIS A 177 9.22 3.66 2.39
CA HIS A 177 9.71 5.01 2.10
C HIS A 177 8.89 6.06 2.86
N VAL A 178 7.58 6.01 2.79
CA VAL A 178 6.68 6.97 3.46
C VAL A 178 6.88 6.93 4.98
N ILE A 179 6.84 5.74 5.60
CA ILE A 179 6.99 5.58 7.05
C ILE A 179 8.35 6.07 7.54
N ASN A 180 9.42 5.78 6.80
CA ASN A 180 10.78 6.15 7.19
C ASN A 180 11.18 7.56 6.75
N SER A 181 10.37 8.21 5.92
CA SER A 181 10.62 9.56 5.40
C SER A 181 10.57 10.65 6.47
N SER A 182 9.83 10.44 7.53
CA SER A 182 9.74 11.36 8.68
C SER A 182 10.92 11.25 9.65
N ASN A 183 11.87 10.34 9.42
CA ASN A 183 13.01 10.15 10.30
C ASN A 183 14.09 11.21 10.00
N GLU A 184 14.42 12.07 10.97
CA GLU A 184 15.41 13.15 10.86
C GLU A 184 16.84 12.66 10.54
N ARG A 185 17.11 11.35 10.67
CA ARG A 185 18.41 10.72 10.37
C ARG A 185 18.51 10.16 8.95
N ARG A 186 17.87 10.80 7.98
CA ARG A 186 17.96 10.35 6.59
C ARG A 186 19.40 10.36 6.09
N LYS A 187 19.85 9.23 5.55
CA LYS A 187 21.06 9.16 4.74
C LYS A 187 20.69 9.35 3.28
N SER A 188 21.34 10.28 2.62
CA SER A 188 21.24 10.38 1.16
C SER A 188 22.17 9.36 0.52
N VAL A 189 21.64 8.54 -0.35
CA VAL A 189 22.39 7.56 -1.14
C VAL A 189 22.25 7.95 -2.59
N VAL A 190 23.35 8.19 -3.26
CA VAL A 190 23.37 8.39 -4.71
C VAL A 190 23.77 7.05 -5.34
N ILE A 191 22.87 6.48 -6.15
CA ILE A 191 23.13 5.26 -6.89
C ILE A 191 23.29 5.66 -8.36
N THR A 192 24.48 5.47 -8.90
CA THR A 192 24.71 5.64 -10.34
C THR A 192 24.47 4.30 -11.02
N LEU A 193 23.46 4.25 -11.86
CA LEU A 193 23.13 3.07 -12.65
C LEU A 193 23.49 3.35 -14.11
N GLY A 194 24.16 2.43 -14.73
CA GLY A 194 24.44 2.48 -16.15
C GLY A 194 25.56 1.54 -16.54
N ALA A 195 25.37 0.85 -17.68
CA ALA A 195 26.44 0.16 -18.34
C ALA A 195 27.44 1.20 -18.89
N THR A 196 28.68 1.16 -18.43
CA THR A 196 29.74 1.97 -19.04
C THR A 196 30.17 1.29 -20.33
N GLN A 197 30.07 2.01 -21.45
CA GLN A 197 30.63 1.60 -22.74
C GLN A 197 31.90 2.39 -23.00
N SER A 198 32.96 1.69 -23.37
CA SER A 198 34.18 2.31 -23.88
C SER A 198 34.40 1.87 -25.33
N PRO A 199 34.41 2.76 -26.31
CA PRO A 199 34.66 2.39 -27.70
C PRO A 199 36.10 1.87 -27.84
N VAL A 200 36.30 0.76 -28.54
CA VAL A 200 37.58 0.21 -28.90
C VAL A 200 37.94 0.67 -30.32
N ASP A 201 36.97 0.68 -31.22
CA ASP A 201 37.02 1.22 -32.58
C ASP A 201 35.61 1.59 -33.03
N ASP A 202 35.42 1.99 -34.30
CA ASP A 202 34.13 2.46 -34.84
C ASP A 202 33.02 1.42 -34.82
N VAL A 203 33.30 0.16 -34.47
CA VAL A 203 32.35 -0.97 -34.51
C VAL A 203 32.29 -1.72 -33.17
N ARG A 204 33.35 -1.72 -32.38
CA ARG A 204 33.46 -2.54 -31.15
C ARG A 204 33.51 -1.68 -29.90
N TYR A 205 32.80 -2.16 -28.88
CA TYR A 205 32.75 -1.55 -27.55
C TYR A 205 33.10 -2.57 -26.48
N ILE A 206 33.80 -2.14 -25.45
CA ILE A 206 33.89 -2.87 -24.18
C ILE A 206 32.73 -2.37 -23.34
N GLN A 207 31.84 -3.28 -22.99
CA GLN A 207 30.68 -2.97 -22.16
C GLN A 207 30.76 -3.73 -20.85
N ASN A 208 30.56 -3.04 -19.74
CA ASN A 208 30.34 -3.66 -18.45
C ASN A 208 28.88 -4.10 -18.33
N THR A 209 28.63 -5.40 -18.27
CA THR A 209 27.32 -5.94 -17.94
C THR A 209 27.15 -5.96 -16.43
N SER A 210 26.91 -4.81 -15.82
CA SER A 210 26.43 -4.76 -14.43
C SER A 210 24.94 -5.10 -14.43
N SER A 211 24.60 -6.19 -13.78
CA SER A 211 23.21 -6.58 -13.47
C SER A 211 22.63 -5.68 -12.39
#